data_c247fe081c09f2b45365f66f840b18ee
#
_entry.id   c247fe081c09f2b45365f66f840b18ee
#
_cell.length_a   1.000
_cell.length_b   1.000
_cell.length_c   1.000
_cell.angle_alpha   90.00
_cell.angle_beta   90.00
_cell.angle_gamma   90.00
#
_symmetry.space_group_name_H-M   'P 1'
#
loop_
_entity.id
_entity.type
_entity.pdbx_description
1 polymer ?
#
loop_
_entity_poly.entity_id
_entity_poly.type
_entity_poly.pdbx_seq_one_letter_code
_entity_poly.pdbx_strand_id
1 'polypeptide(L)' 'MFKKRNDFDQYLKNIRISFPVFHKAERRFFQDFSANVREYQAIHPMSTLSDLEEEFGRPKDIIMDYFYNMNSSSYLLYMK' A
#
# COMPACT_ATOMS: atom_id res chain seq x y z
N MET A 1 17.97 7.17 -24.05
CA MET A 1 16.86 6.64 -24.02
C MET A 1 16.10 6.66 -22.76
N PHE A 2 14.86 6.42 -22.79
CA PHE A 2 14.14 6.54 -21.70
C PHE A 2 13.79 5.31 -21.09
N LYS A 3 13.84 5.24 -19.77
CA LYS A 3 13.39 4.20 -19.06
C LYS A 3 11.97 4.34 -18.87
N LYS A 4 11.16 3.45 -19.36
CA LYS A 4 9.79 3.54 -19.22
C LYS A 4 9.43 3.42 -17.78
N ARG A 5 8.63 4.34 -17.27
CA ARG A 5 8.24 4.31 -15.90
C ARG A 5 7.31 3.13 -15.65
N ASN A 6 7.57 2.40 -14.59
CA ASN A 6 6.74 1.28 -14.19
C ASN A 6 5.72 1.79 -13.18
N ASP A 7 4.45 1.81 -13.58
CA ASP A 7 3.41 2.35 -12.72
C ASP A 7 3.22 1.56 -11.43
N PHE A 8 3.47 0.26 -11.49
CA PHE A 8 3.38 -0.56 -10.28
C PHE A 8 4.46 -0.17 -9.29
N ASP A 9 5.67 0.01 -9.76
CA ASP A 9 6.77 0.42 -8.89
C ASP A 9 6.51 1.81 -8.33
N GLN A 10 5.99 2.71 -9.16
CA GLN A 10 5.70 4.05 -8.71
C GLN A 10 4.60 4.05 -7.65
N TYR A 11 3.58 3.24 -7.87
CA TYR A 11 2.48 3.12 -6.93
C TYR A 11 2.98 2.63 -5.57
N LEU A 12 3.77 1.57 -5.59
CA LEU A 12 4.31 1.02 -4.35
C LEU A 12 5.24 2.00 -3.65
N LYS A 13 6.04 2.72 -4.43
CA LYS A 13 6.91 3.73 -3.86
C LYS A 13 6.10 4.83 -3.18
N ASN A 14 5.02 5.25 -3.82
CA ASN A 14 4.16 6.29 -3.26
C ASN A 14 3.58 5.85 -1.93
N ILE A 15 3.20 4.58 -1.82
CA ILE A 15 2.68 4.06 -0.58
C ILE A 15 3.77 4.03 0.49
N ARG A 16 4.95 3.56 0.10
CA ARG A 16 6.06 3.47 1.04
C ARG A 16 6.42 4.83 1.63
N ILE A 17 6.49 5.85 0.80
CA ILE A 17 6.86 7.17 1.28
C ILE A 17 5.72 7.88 2.00
N SER A 18 4.51 7.34 1.91
CA SER A 18 3.38 7.94 2.61
C SER A 18 3.34 7.55 4.08
N PHE A 19 4.08 6.52 4.47
CA PHE A 19 4.13 6.13 5.87
C PHE A 19 4.92 7.17 6.68
N PRO A 20 4.32 7.73 7.72
CA PRO A 20 5.05 8.67 8.58
C PRO A 20 6.12 7.98 9.41
N VAL A 21 5.89 6.69 9.72
CA VAL A 21 6.90 5.88 10.37
C VAL A 21 6.91 4.54 9.65
N PHE A 22 8.02 3.85 9.72
CA PHE A 22 8.11 2.58 9.01
C PHE A 22 8.85 1.56 9.88
N HIS A 23 8.15 1.13 10.92
CA HIS A 23 8.73 0.17 11.83
C HIS A 23 8.39 -1.24 11.34
N LYS A 24 8.57 -2.19 12.21
CA LYS A 24 8.40 -3.58 11.86
C LYS A 24 6.99 -3.91 11.36
N ALA A 25 5.99 -3.38 12.05
CA ALA A 25 4.60 -3.64 11.67
C ALA A 25 4.27 -3.05 10.32
N GLU A 26 4.74 -1.83 10.06
CA GLU A 26 4.48 -1.16 8.79
C GLU A 26 5.21 -1.87 7.66
N ARG A 27 6.41 -2.36 7.94
CA ARG A 27 7.16 -3.10 6.94
C ARG A 27 6.43 -4.38 6.56
N ARG A 28 5.89 -5.08 7.55
CA ARG A 28 5.16 -6.31 7.28
C ARG A 28 3.90 -6.03 6.46
N PHE A 29 3.18 -4.98 6.83
CA PHE A 29 1.99 -4.59 6.08
C PHE A 29 2.36 -4.28 4.63
N PHE A 30 3.44 -3.52 4.46
CA PHE A 30 3.87 -3.12 3.12
C PHE A 30 4.29 -4.33 2.30
N GLN A 31 4.94 -5.30 2.91
CA GLN A 31 5.35 -6.51 2.20
C GLN A 31 4.13 -7.30 1.73
N ASP A 32 3.14 -7.45 2.61
CA ASP A 32 1.94 -8.18 2.25
C ASP A 32 1.15 -7.45 1.18
N PHE A 33 1.05 -6.14 1.33
CA PHE A 33 0.34 -5.33 0.35
C PHE A 33 1.03 -5.39 -1.01
N SER A 34 2.37 -5.31 -0.99
CA SER A 34 3.14 -5.37 -2.23
C SER A 34 2.94 -6.71 -2.94
N ALA A 35 2.86 -7.79 -2.18
CA ALA A 35 2.65 -9.10 -2.76
C ALA A 35 1.32 -9.15 -3.50
N ASN A 36 0.28 -8.57 -2.91
CA ASN A 36 -1.03 -8.51 -3.55
C ASN A 36 -0.99 -7.69 -4.82
N VAL A 37 -0.28 -6.57 -4.80
CA VAL A 37 -0.16 -5.72 -5.97
C VAL A 37 0.60 -6.45 -7.08
N ARG A 38 1.63 -7.21 -6.71
CA ARG A 38 2.39 -7.96 -7.71
C ARG A 38 1.55 -9.07 -8.33
N GLU A 39 0.68 -9.68 -7.57
CA GLU A 39 -0.23 -10.68 -8.13
C GLU A 39 -1.17 -10.04 -9.13
N TYR A 40 -1.66 -8.87 -8.79
CA TYR A 40 -2.53 -8.12 -9.69
C TYR A 40 -1.77 -7.76 -10.97
N GLN A 41 -0.50 -7.40 -10.82
CA GLN A 41 0.34 -7.06 -11.96
C GLN A 41 0.47 -8.23 -12.93
N ALA A 42 0.56 -9.43 -12.40
CA ALA A 42 0.70 -10.62 -13.25
C ALA A 42 -0.53 -10.80 -14.14
N ILE A 43 -1.69 -10.40 -13.64
CA ILE A 43 -2.93 -10.55 -14.39
C ILE A 43 -3.23 -9.33 -15.24
N HIS A 44 -2.91 -8.15 -14.72
CA HIS A 44 -3.19 -6.89 -15.40
C HIS A 44 -1.95 -6.04 -15.56
N PRO A 45 -0.98 -6.50 -16.37
CA PRO A 45 0.31 -5.81 -16.44
C PRO A 45 0.28 -4.42 -17.06
N MET A 46 -0.81 -4.08 -17.75
CA MET A 46 -0.90 -2.78 -18.40
C MET A 46 -1.64 -1.73 -17.58
N SER A 47 -1.94 -2.03 -16.34
CA SER A 47 -2.66 -1.09 -15.49
C SER A 47 -1.85 0.18 -15.25
N THR A 48 -2.55 1.31 -15.17
CA THR A 48 -1.91 2.59 -14.91
C THR A 48 -2.00 2.90 -13.42
N LEU A 49 -1.37 4.00 -13.01
CA LEU A 49 -1.47 4.44 -11.62
C LEU A 49 -2.93 4.65 -11.22
N SER A 50 -3.71 5.24 -12.13
CA SER A 50 -5.12 5.45 -11.86
C SER A 50 -5.85 4.16 -11.61
N ASP A 51 -5.55 3.15 -12.42
CA ASP A 51 -6.18 1.85 -12.28
C ASP A 51 -5.85 1.24 -10.93
N LEU A 52 -4.61 1.38 -10.50
CA LEU A 52 -4.17 0.82 -9.23
C LEU A 52 -4.84 1.54 -8.06
N GLU A 53 -5.00 2.85 -8.19
CA GLU A 53 -5.66 3.60 -7.13
C GLU A 53 -7.14 3.24 -7.04
N GLU A 54 -7.74 2.90 -8.17
CA GLU A 54 -9.13 2.47 -8.14
C GLU A 54 -9.27 1.09 -7.54
N GLU A 55 -8.33 0.22 -7.85
CA GLU A 55 -8.40 -1.15 -7.38
C GLU A 55 -8.04 -1.28 -5.90
N PHE A 56 -6.95 -0.64 -5.49
CA PHE A 56 -6.42 -0.80 -4.14
C PHE A 56 -6.63 0.41 -3.25
N GLY A 57 -6.78 1.58 -3.82
CA GLY A 57 -6.93 2.82 -3.07
C GLY A 57 -5.75 3.75 -3.26
N ARG A 58 -5.94 5.00 -2.92
CA ARG A 58 -4.87 5.97 -3.00
C ARG A 58 -3.91 5.74 -1.84
N PRO A 59 -2.62 6.01 -2.05
CA PRO A 59 -1.64 5.78 -0.99
C PRO A 59 -2.04 6.39 0.34
N LYS A 60 -2.50 7.62 0.31
CA LYS A 60 -2.91 8.31 1.53
C LYS A 60 -4.03 7.58 2.25
N ASP A 61 -5.02 7.13 1.49
CA ASP A 61 -6.17 6.44 2.07
C ASP A 61 -5.77 5.11 2.67
N ILE A 62 -4.88 4.40 1.99
CA ILE A 62 -4.40 3.11 2.47
C ILE A 62 -3.68 3.28 3.81
N ILE A 63 -2.85 4.31 3.91
CA ILE A 63 -2.10 4.57 5.13
C ILE A 63 -3.04 4.97 6.27
N MET A 64 -4.02 5.79 5.96
CA MET A 64 -4.99 6.22 6.97
C MET A 64 -5.78 5.03 7.48
N ASP A 65 -6.21 4.16 6.59
CA ASP A 65 -6.94 2.96 6.99
C ASP A 65 -6.09 2.05 7.84
N TYR A 66 -4.82 1.92 7.47
CA TYR A 66 -3.91 1.08 8.22
C TYR A 66 -3.80 1.55 9.67
N PHE A 67 -3.56 2.83 9.86
CA PHE A 67 -3.40 3.35 11.20
C PHE A 67 -4.72 3.39 11.97
N TYR A 68 -5.80 3.63 11.27
CA TYR A 68 -7.09 3.63 11.91
C TYR A 68 -7.41 2.23 12.46
N ASN A 69 -7.21 1.20 11.66
CA ASN A 69 -7.46 -0.16 12.08
C ASN A 69 -6.53 -0.61 13.19
N MET A 70 -5.27 -0.18 13.11
CA MET A 70 -4.31 -0.51 14.13
C MET A 70 -4.73 0.10 15.47
N ASN A 71 -5.13 1.35 15.45
CA ASN A 71 -5.57 2.03 16.66
C ASN A 71 -6.82 1.38 17.23
N SER A 72 -7.74 0.99 16.37
CA SER A 72 -8.95 0.33 16.80
C SER A 72 -8.63 -0.99 17.49
N SER A 73 -7.71 -1.75 16.91
CA SER A 73 -7.30 -3.01 17.50
C SER A 73 -6.68 -2.80 18.86
N SER A 74 -5.79 -1.82 18.96
CA SER A 74 -5.16 -1.50 20.24
C SER A 74 -6.17 -1.09 21.27
N TYR A 75 -7.10 -0.25 20.84
CA TYR A 75 -8.13 0.23 21.73
C TYR A 75 -8.96 -0.92 22.26
N LEU A 76 -9.34 -1.85 21.40
CA LEU A 76 -10.12 -2.99 21.80
C LEU A 76 -9.39 -3.87 22.79
N LEU A 77 -8.09 -4.00 22.63
CA LEU A 77 -7.30 -4.77 23.56
C LEU A 77 -7.32 -4.16 24.94
N TYR A 78 -7.25 -2.85 25.01
CA TYR A 78 -7.30 -2.18 26.31
C TYR A 78 -8.67 -2.18 26.92
N MET A 79 -9.69 -2.31 26.12
CA MET A 79 -11.04 -2.30 26.63
C MET A 79 -11.42 -3.60 27.31
N LYS A 80 -10.64 -4.62 27.10
CA LYS A 80 -10.93 -5.89 27.75
C LYS A 80 -10.55 -5.92 29.23
#